data_7bbabfe9fb4a93fd9e104f17e4180d49
#
_entry.id   7bbabfe9fb4a93fd9e104f17e4180d49
#
_cell.length_a   1.000
_cell.length_b   1.000
_cell.length_c   1.000
_cell.angle_alpha   90.00
_cell.angle_beta   90.00
_cell.angle_gamma   90.00
#
_symmetry.space_group_name_H-M   'P 1'
#
loop_
_entity.id
_entity.type
_entity.pdbx_description
1 polymer ?
#
loop_
_entity_poly.entity_id
_entity_poly.type
_entity_poly.pdbx_seq_one_letter_code
_entity_poly.pdbx_strand_id
1 'polypeptide(L)'
;MSSWQNHSSDERIAMIQTVGQDHNIEDNAVEKDWWVTVVLKALFNTSCGKWLLFKGGTSLSKGWNLINRFSEDIDISIGRNFFEDVLNLPFAKCENNNQVKKLRKASRDYIHGTLSAELDAELLKMGVKGYTIMNETVTGEPPRPIDHDSDPTIIFVNYESILPSSMRLIDARVKIEISCLSMSEPYEQCEIHSLIFDKFPEEDDEMTASIKTVTPSRTFLEKALLLCEELQKEEPRSLRMSRHLYDLDRLMDTEFGQKALNNGKLYKAIVEHRRRFYHLGYVDYDKDYPAKIDFIPPNKVMNAYRLDYESNMVDGYIYGEAKSFDELMKRMEKLLQDFRQIVIS
;
A
#
# COMPACT_ATOMS: atom_id res chain seq x y z
N MET A 1 15.25 17.12 14.73
CA MET A 1 14.66 16.20 15.75
C MET A 1 13.15 16.35 15.64
N SER A 2 12.40 15.24 15.58
CA SER A 2 10.93 15.36 15.65
C SER A 2 10.56 16.09 16.93
N SER A 3 9.88 17.23 16.81
CA SER A 3 9.41 18.04 17.93
C SER A 3 8.45 17.24 18.80
N TRP A 4 7.57 16.44 18.20
CA TRP A 4 6.60 15.62 18.92
C TRP A 4 7.24 14.59 19.87
N GLN A 5 8.34 13.94 19.49
CA GLN A 5 9.03 12.97 20.38
C GLN A 5 9.77 13.65 21.56
N ASN A 6 9.89 14.97 21.57
CA ASN A 6 10.49 15.70 22.68
C ASN A 6 9.49 15.98 23.81
N HIS A 7 8.19 15.85 23.56
CA HIS A 7 7.16 15.96 24.60
C HIS A 7 7.17 14.73 25.52
N SER A 8 6.67 14.92 26.73
CA SER A 8 6.46 13.80 27.67
C SER A 8 5.46 12.79 27.11
N SER A 9 5.50 11.55 27.61
CA SER A 9 4.55 10.52 27.18
C SER A 9 3.10 10.93 27.44
N ASP A 10 2.82 11.61 28.55
CA ASP A 10 1.46 12.06 28.89
C ASP A 10 0.96 13.13 27.91
N GLU A 11 1.80 14.09 27.52
CA GLU A 11 1.45 15.10 26.50
C GLU A 11 1.19 14.46 25.16
N ARG A 12 2.04 13.51 24.72
CA ARG A 12 1.85 12.79 23.45
C ARG A 12 0.58 11.96 23.46
N ILE A 13 0.25 11.28 24.56
CA ILE A 13 -0.99 10.53 24.71
C ILE A 13 -2.20 11.46 24.62
N ALA A 14 -2.16 12.64 25.27
CA ALA A 14 -3.24 13.61 25.19
C ALA A 14 -3.46 14.12 23.74
N MET A 15 -2.39 14.38 22.98
CA MET A 15 -2.47 14.75 21.57
C MET A 15 -3.09 13.62 20.73
N ILE A 16 -2.65 12.36 20.91
CA ILE A 16 -3.20 11.18 20.24
C ILE A 16 -4.71 11.06 20.51
N GLN A 17 -5.11 11.15 21.77
CA GLN A 17 -6.53 11.05 22.16
C GLN A 17 -7.38 12.19 21.56
N THR A 18 -6.85 13.41 21.52
CA THR A 18 -7.53 14.54 20.88
C THR A 18 -7.76 14.27 19.39
N VAL A 19 -6.74 13.85 18.67
CA VAL A 19 -6.83 13.50 17.24
C VAL A 19 -7.77 12.31 17.01
N GLY A 20 -7.68 11.27 17.86
CA GLY A 20 -8.55 10.09 17.80
C GLY A 20 -10.03 10.46 17.93
N GLN A 21 -10.37 11.34 18.89
CA GLN A 21 -11.73 11.85 19.09
C GLN A 21 -12.22 12.69 17.90
N ASP A 22 -11.38 13.60 17.39
CA ASP A 22 -11.75 14.47 16.27
C ASP A 22 -12.04 13.71 14.99
N HIS A 23 -11.29 12.64 14.72
CA HIS A 23 -11.42 11.82 13.52
C HIS A 23 -12.29 10.56 13.72
N ASN A 24 -12.72 10.28 14.95
CA ASN A 24 -13.42 9.05 15.32
C ASN A 24 -12.64 7.79 14.93
N ILE A 25 -11.36 7.75 15.30
CA ILE A 25 -10.44 6.64 15.06
C ILE A 25 -9.75 6.22 16.35
N GLU A 26 -9.31 4.98 16.42
CA GLU A 26 -8.61 4.44 17.57
C GLU A 26 -7.27 5.14 17.83
N ASP A 27 -6.93 5.36 19.10
CA ASP A 27 -5.69 6.03 19.51
C ASP A 27 -4.42 5.36 18.93
N ASN A 28 -4.41 4.02 18.87
CA ASN A 28 -3.29 3.26 18.30
C ASN A 28 -3.16 3.42 16.78
N ALA A 29 -4.24 3.76 16.08
CA ALA A 29 -4.19 4.10 14.67
C ALA A 29 -3.56 5.49 14.45
N VAL A 30 -3.82 6.46 15.34
CA VAL A 30 -3.18 7.78 15.33
C VAL A 30 -1.69 7.66 15.61
N GLU A 31 -1.29 6.88 16.63
CA GLU A 31 0.12 6.63 16.91
C GLU A 31 0.82 6.00 15.71
N LYS A 32 0.21 4.99 15.11
CA LYS A 32 0.77 4.30 13.95
C LYS A 32 0.84 5.21 12.71
N ASP A 33 -0.13 6.10 12.52
CA ASP A 33 -0.12 7.09 11.44
C ASP A 33 1.13 7.99 11.50
N TRP A 34 1.50 8.42 12.69
CA TRP A 34 2.73 9.18 12.90
C TRP A 34 3.97 8.36 12.52
N TRP A 35 4.06 7.09 12.98
CA TRP A 35 5.16 6.20 12.62
C TRP A 35 5.24 5.92 11.12
N VAL A 36 4.11 5.73 10.44
CA VAL A 36 4.05 5.59 8.99
C VAL A 36 4.62 6.82 8.29
N THR A 37 4.28 8.02 8.75
CA THR A 37 4.78 9.28 8.17
C THR A 37 6.29 9.44 8.34
N VAL A 38 6.79 9.18 9.53
CA VAL A 38 8.23 9.23 9.85
C VAL A 38 9.02 8.24 9.00
N VAL A 39 8.55 7.00 8.92
CA VAL A 39 9.20 5.95 8.13
C VAL A 39 9.20 6.28 6.64
N LEU A 40 8.08 6.80 6.10
CA LEU A 40 8.00 7.27 4.72
C LEU A 40 9.02 8.39 4.45
N LYS A 41 9.08 9.41 5.33
CA LYS A 41 10.05 10.51 5.20
C LYS A 41 11.48 9.97 5.19
N ALA A 42 11.86 9.12 6.14
CA ALA A 42 13.18 8.52 6.21
C ALA A 42 13.50 7.69 4.95
N LEU A 43 12.55 6.87 4.48
CA LEU A 43 12.72 6.01 3.33
C LEU A 43 13.00 6.81 2.03
N PHE A 44 12.26 7.91 1.82
CA PHE A 44 12.46 8.76 0.64
C PHE A 44 13.69 9.67 0.75
N ASN A 45 14.32 9.78 1.90
CA ASN A 45 15.63 10.44 2.09
C ASN A 45 16.83 9.51 1.88
N THR A 46 16.63 8.19 1.71
CA THR A 46 17.71 7.25 1.42
C THR A 46 18.31 7.48 0.02
N SER A 47 19.45 6.88 -0.26
CA SER A 47 20.15 7.01 -1.54
C SER A 47 19.29 6.59 -2.75
N CYS A 48 18.38 5.64 -2.59
CA CYS A 48 17.45 5.21 -3.64
C CYS A 48 16.13 6.02 -3.67
N GLY A 49 15.92 6.97 -2.78
CA GLY A 49 14.64 7.69 -2.60
C GLY A 49 14.05 8.26 -3.88
N LYS A 50 14.89 8.80 -4.79
CA LYS A 50 14.41 9.35 -6.07
C LYS A 50 13.82 8.31 -7.04
N TRP A 51 14.10 7.01 -6.82
CA TRP A 51 13.56 5.90 -7.61
C TRP A 51 12.41 5.16 -6.91
N LEU A 52 12.08 5.58 -5.68
CA LEU A 52 10.94 5.04 -4.95
C LEU A 52 9.63 5.69 -5.38
N LEU A 53 8.55 4.91 -5.32
CA LEU A 53 7.17 5.35 -5.51
C LEU A 53 6.30 4.79 -4.40
N PHE A 54 5.56 5.65 -3.75
CA PHE A 54 4.55 5.28 -2.77
C PHE A 54 3.27 4.86 -3.49
N LYS A 55 2.68 3.74 -3.11
CA LYS A 55 1.50 3.14 -3.76
C LYS A 55 0.56 2.49 -2.75
N GLY A 56 -0.44 1.78 -3.25
CA GLY A 56 -1.33 0.97 -2.43
C GLY A 56 -2.43 1.74 -1.70
N GLY A 57 -2.98 1.11 -0.66
CA GLY A 57 -4.08 1.68 0.12
C GLY A 57 -3.65 2.91 0.91
N THR A 58 -2.51 2.83 1.57
CA THR A 58 -1.98 3.93 2.40
C THR A 58 -1.65 5.17 1.56
N SER A 59 -1.27 5.00 0.29
CA SER A 59 -1.09 6.15 -0.60
C SER A 59 -2.42 6.83 -0.96
N LEU A 60 -3.52 6.07 -1.07
CA LEU A 60 -4.84 6.64 -1.33
C LEU A 60 -5.40 7.42 -0.14
N SER A 61 -5.13 6.97 1.10
CA SER A 61 -5.54 7.71 2.30
C SER A 61 -4.63 8.90 2.58
N LYS A 62 -3.32 8.66 2.67
CA LYS A 62 -2.35 9.63 3.17
C LYS A 62 -1.85 10.61 2.11
N GLY A 63 -1.66 10.16 0.88
CA GLY A 63 -1.19 11.00 -0.21
C GLY A 63 -2.31 11.72 -0.98
N TRP A 64 -3.49 11.09 -1.09
CA TRP A 64 -4.59 11.58 -1.92
C TRP A 64 -5.86 11.92 -1.15
N ASN A 65 -5.98 11.51 0.10
CA ASN A 65 -7.17 11.71 0.94
C ASN A 65 -8.49 11.25 0.27
N LEU A 66 -8.45 10.09 -0.41
CA LEU A 66 -9.57 9.57 -1.20
C LEU A 66 -10.34 8.42 -0.54
N ILE A 67 -9.76 7.80 0.49
CA ILE A 67 -10.38 6.69 1.22
C ILE A 67 -10.39 6.98 2.72
N ASN A 68 -11.50 6.66 3.37
CA ASN A 68 -11.70 6.86 4.80
C ASN A 68 -11.64 5.51 5.52
N ARG A 69 -10.52 4.83 5.41
CA ARG A 69 -10.24 3.61 6.14
C ARG A 69 -8.80 3.55 6.61
N PHE A 70 -8.59 2.89 7.71
CA PHE A 70 -7.24 2.62 8.19
C PHE A 70 -6.46 1.76 7.19
N SER A 71 -5.24 2.16 6.94
CA SER A 71 -4.30 1.42 6.11
C SER A 71 -2.91 1.54 6.74
N GLU A 72 -2.37 0.42 7.13
CA GLU A 72 -1.23 0.33 8.05
C GLU A 72 0.10 -0.03 7.38
N ASP A 73 0.04 -0.62 6.19
CA ASP A 73 1.20 -1.07 5.46
C ASP A 73 1.71 0.04 4.52
N ILE A 74 3.02 0.16 4.39
CA ILE A 74 3.67 1.04 3.41
C ILE A 74 4.00 0.20 2.17
N ASP A 75 3.27 0.42 1.10
CA ASP A 75 3.54 -0.20 -0.20
C ASP A 75 4.47 0.69 -1.03
N ILE A 76 5.66 0.21 -1.36
CA ILE A 76 6.67 0.93 -2.16
C ILE A 76 7.00 0.14 -3.42
N SER A 77 7.24 0.87 -4.49
CA SER A 77 7.89 0.33 -5.68
C SER A 77 9.28 0.96 -5.83
N ILE A 78 10.29 0.14 -6.11
CA ILE A 78 11.62 0.61 -6.50
C ILE A 78 11.77 0.46 -8.02
N GLY A 79 12.09 1.58 -8.70
CA GLY A 79 12.21 1.59 -10.15
C GLY A 79 13.36 0.71 -10.66
N ARG A 80 13.13 -0.09 -11.71
CA ARG A 80 14.14 -0.98 -12.29
C ARG A 80 15.38 -0.25 -12.78
N ASN A 81 15.22 1.00 -13.22
CA ASN A 81 16.35 1.84 -13.63
C ASN A 81 17.36 2.09 -12.50
N PHE A 82 16.94 2.04 -11.24
CA PHE A 82 17.85 2.11 -10.10
C PHE A 82 18.94 1.04 -10.18
N PHE A 83 18.56 -0.18 -10.52
CA PHE A 83 19.51 -1.31 -10.61
C PHE A 83 20.51 -1.13 -11.74
N GLU A 84 20.10 -0.50 -12.84
CA GLU A 84 21.00 -0.20 -13.97
C GLU A 84 21.87 1.04 -13.68
N ASP A 85 21.24 2.15 -13.27
CA ASP A 85 21.91 3.45 -13.13
C ASP A 85 22.86 3.50 -11.93
N VAL A 86 22.57 2.76 -10.86
CA VAL A 86 23.32 2.83 -9.58
C VAL A 86 24.11 1.56 -9.32
N LEU A 87 23.51 0.39 -9.54
CA LEU A 87 24.15 -0.89 -9.25
C LEU A 87 24.85 -1.52 -10.47
N ASN A 88 24.77 -0.88 -11.65
CA ASN A 88 25.32 -1.38 -12.93
C ASN A 88 24.81 -2.79 -13.30
N LEU A 89 23.55 -3.09 -12.95
CA LEU A 89 22.89 -4.35 -13.27
C LEU A 89 21.89 -4.15 -14.42
N PRO A 90 21.91 -4.95 -15.50
CA PRO A 90 21.16 -4.70 -16.73
C PRO A 90 19.68 -5.11 -16.60
N PHE A 91 18.95 -4.51 -15.66
CA PHE A 91 17.57 -4.91 -15.34
C PHE A 91 16.48 -3.92 -15.75
N ALA A 92 16.81 -2.79 -16.36
CA ALA A 92 15.81 -1.80 -16.74
C ALA A 92 14.71 -2.40 -17.65
N LYS A 93 15.07 -3.24 -18.61
CA LYS A 93 14.11 -3.87 -19.55
C LYS A 93 13.59 -5.23 -19.11
N CYS A 94 14.42 -6.08 -18.55
CA CYS A 94 14.10 -7.47 -18.17
C CYS A 94 13.35 -8.24 -19.27
N GLU A 95 14.06 -8.64 -20.34
CA GLU A 95 13.46 -9.22 -21.55
C GLU A 95 12.90 -10.66 -21.36
N ASN A 96 13.31 -11.36 -20.32
CA ASN A 96 12.88 -12.74 -20.06
C ASN A 96 12.71 -13.04 -18.56
N ASN A 97 12.04 -14.16 -18.22
CA ASN A 97 11.75 -14.53 -16.85
C ASN A 97 12.99 -14.78 -15.99
N ASN A 98 14.11 -15.23 -16.59
CA ASN A 98 15.36 -15.39 -15.87
C ASN A 98 15.94 -14.05 -15.41
N GLN A 99 15.82 -13.00 -16.24
CA GLN A 99 16.23 -11.64 -15.85
C GLN A 99 15.32 -11.09 -14.77
N VAL A 100 14.01 -11.31 -14.83
CA VAL A 100 13.06 -10.94 -13.75
C VAL A 100 13.42 -11.66 -12.45
N LYS A 101 13.77 -12.94 -12.51
CA LYS A 101 14.22 -13.69 -11.33
C LYS A 101 15.52 -13.13 -10.74
N LYS A 102 16.49 -12.76 -11.58
CA LYS A 102 17.74 -12.13 -11.14
C LYS A 102 17.50 -10.74 -10.54
N LEU A 103 16.59 -9.95 -11.15
CA LEU A 103 16.17 -8.66 -10.60
C LEU A 103 15.61 -8.81 -9.18
N ARG A 104 14.67 -9.76 -8.97
CA ARG A 104 14.08 -10.00 -7.62
C ARG A 104 15.14 -10.35 -6.59
N LYS A 105 16.12 -11.21 -6.93
CA LYS A 105 17.23 -11.53 -6.04
C LYS A 105 18.07 -10.31 -5.70
N ALA A 106 18.52 -9.55 -6.71
CA ALA A 106 19.30 -8.35 -6.51
C ALA A 106 18.54 -7.29 -5.71
N SER A 107 17.23 -7.16 -5.95
CA SER A 107 16.36 -6.27 -5.19
C SER A 107 16.31 -6.67 -3.71
N ARG A 108 16.12 -7.95 -3.42
CA ARG A 108 16.09 -8.46 -2.04
C ARG A 108 17.40 -8.23 -1.32
N ASP A 109 18.53 -8.53 -1.97
CA ASP A 109 19.87 -8.32 -1.40
C ASP A 109 20.11 -6.83 -1.07
N TYR A 110 19.74 -5.93 -2.00
CA TYR A 110 19.85 -4.49 -1.78
C TYR A 110 18.95 -4.01 -0.64
N ILE A 111 17.67 -4.43 -0.63
CA ILE A 111 16.69 -3.99 0.36
C ILE A 111 17.07 -4.46 1.76
N HIS A 112 17.44 -5.74 1.94
CA HIS A 112 17.79 -6.29 3.24
C HIS A 112 19.18 -5.86 3.74
N GLY A 113 20.10 -5.56 2.83
CA GLY A 113 21.43 -5.09 3.16
C GLY A 113 21.49 -3.56 3.27
N THR A 114 21.56 -2.90 2.11
CA THR A 114 21.85 -1.47 2.04
C THR A 114 20.67 -0.59 2.46
N LEU A 115 19.48 -0.81 1.88
CA LEU A 115 18.32 0.04 2.16
C LEU A 115 17.88 -0.02 3.62
N SER A 116 17.88 -1.21 4.22
CA SER A 116 17.53 -1.39 5.64
C SER A 116 18.50 -0.60 6.56
N ALA A 117 19.80 -0.62 6.25
CA ALA A 117 20.80 0.13 6.99
C ALA A 117 20.69 1.66 6.77
N GLU A 118 20.41 2.09 5.53
CA GLU A 118 20.19 3.52 5.22
C GLU A 118 18.92 4.05 5.90
N LEU A 119 17.84 3.25 5.95
CA LEU A 119 16.61 3.61 6.65
C LEU A 119 16.88 3.84 8.14
N ASP A 120 17.65 2.95 8.78
CA ASP A 120 18.06 3.12 10.17
C ASP A 120 18.88 4.42 10.37
N ALA A 121 19.85 4.65 9.50
CA ALA A 121 20.67 5.86 9.55
C ALA A 121 19.84 7.15 9.37
N GLU A 122 18.86 7.18 8.48
CA GLU A 122 17.98 8.35 8.29
C GLU A 122 17.04 8.56 9.47
N LEU A 123 16.46 7.49 10.07
CA LEU A 123 15.67 7.59 11.29
C LEU A 123 16.50 8.14 12.47
N LEU A 124 17.71 7.65 12.65
CA LEU A 124 18.65 8.17 13.67
C LEU A 124 19.01 9.64 13.42
N LYS A 125 19.30 10.02 12.20
CA LYS A 125 19.60 11.40 11.80
C LYS A 125 18.41 12.35 12.05
N MET A 126 17.19 11.87 11.87
CA MET A 126 15.96 12.58 12.22
C MET A 126 15.71 12.63 13.74
N GLY A 127 16.54 11.97 14.54
CA GLY A 127 16.44 11.91 16.00
C GLY A 127 15.31 11.03 16.53
N VAL A 128 14.79 10.12 15.69
CA VAL A 128 13.73 9.17 16.06
C VAL A 128 14.28 8.14 17.05
N LYS A 129 13.51 7.81 18.07
CA LYS A 129 13.87 6.89 19.16
C LYS A 129 12.78 5.83 19.38
N GLY A 130 13.13 4.75 20.10
CA GLY A 130 12.18 3.71 20.51
C GLY A 130 11.73 2.83 19.34
N TYR A 131 12.63 2.46 18.44
CA TYR A 131 12.35 1.55 17.33
C TYR A 131 13.47 0.52 17.12
N THR A 132 13.13 -0.54 16.37
CA THR A 132 14.08 -1.51 15.83
C THR A 132 13.69 -1.89 14.40
N ILE A 133 14.67 -2.11 13.53
CA ILE A 133 14.44 -2.56 12.15
C ILE A 133 14.68 -4.06 12.04
N MET A 134 13.78 -4.76 11.35
CA MET A 134 13.87 -6.20 11.13
C MET A 134 13.49 -6.55 9.69
N ASN A 135 14.33 -7.36 9.05
CA ASN A 135 14.05 -7.92 7.74
C ASN A 135 13.19 -9.18 7.87
N GLU A 136 12.15 -9.33 7.04
CA GLU A 136 11.36 -10.56 7.00
C GLU A 136 12.11 -11.66 6.23
N THR A 137 12.52 -12.72 6.98
CA THR A 137 13.26 -13.86 6.40
C THR A 137 12.50 -15.17 6.43
N VAL A 138 11.40 -15.23 7.18
CA VAL A 138 10.54 -16.42 7.32
C VAL A 138 9.07 -16.06 7.14
N THR A 139 8.28 -17.02 6.67
CA THR A 139 6.82 -16.86 6.48
C THR A 139 6.07 -18.15 6.81
N GLY A 140 4.77 -18.02 7.10
CA GLY A 140 3.84 -19.12 7.33
C GLY A 140 3.94 -19.78 8.70
N GLU A 141 3.01 -20.70 8.96
CA GLU A 141 2.96 -21.54 10.16
C GLU A 141 2.89 -23.01 9.71
N PRO A 142 3.91 -23.85 10.02
CA PRO A 142 5.15 -23.49 10.72
C PRO A 142 6.04 -22.54 9.89
N PRO A 143 6.91 -21.75 10.56
CA PRO A 143 7.80 -20.80 9.87
C PRO A 143 8.73 -21.52 8.88
N ARG A 144 8.81 -20.99 7.66
CA ARG A 144 9.71 -21.48 6.59
C ARG A 144 10.47 -20.31 5.97
N PRO A 145 11.73 -20.50 5.54
CA PRO A 145 12.48 -19.47 4.85
C PRO A 145 11.72 -18.95 3.62
N ILE A 146 11.78 -17.63 3.43
CA ILE A 146 11.26 -16.99 2.22
C ILE A 146 12.24 -17.22 1.07
N ASP A 147 11.73 -17.57 -0.11
CA ASP A 147 12.56 -17.73 -1.29
C ASP A 147 13.32 -16.45 -1.62
N HIS A 148 14.59 -16.60 -1.99
CA HIS A 148 15.49 -15.48 -2.28
C HIS A 148 15.00 -14.60 -3.43
N ASP A 149 14.17 -15.12 -4.31
CA ASP A 149 13.56 -14.39 -5.41
C ASP A 149 12.07 -14.03 -5.18
N SER A 150 11.62 -13.99 -3.93
CA SER A 150 10.29 -13.48 -3.58
C SER A 150 10.19 -11.97 -3.79
N ASP A 151 9.00 -11.51 -4.21
CA ASP A 151 8.63 -10.11 -4.32
C ASP A 151 7.16 -9.97 -3.83
N PRO A 152 6.83 -8.99 -2.99
CA PRO A 152 7.70 -7.94 -2.43
C PRO A 152 8.71 -8.45 -1.40
N THR A 153 9.73 -7.63 -1.15
CA THR A 153 10.65 -7.77 -0.01
C THR A 153 10.14 -6.93 1.14
N ILE A 154 10.16 -7.46 2.36
CA ILE A 154 9.53 -6.83 3.52
C ILE A 154 10.56 -6.43 4.56
N ILE A 155 10.43 -5.18 5.06
CA ILE A 155 11.12 -4.65 6.24
C ILE A 155 10.05 -4.27 7.27
N PHE A 156 10.29 -4.57 8.54
CA PHE A 156 9.51 -4.08 9.67
C PHE A 156 10.28 -3.02 10.44
N VAL A 157 9.62 -1.93 10.77
CA VAL A 157 10.04 -0.98 11.80
C VAL A 157 9.13 -1.22 13.01
N ASN A 158 9.65 -1.95 14.00
CA ASN A 158 8.93 -2.19 15.25
C ASN A 158 9.18 -0.99 16.17
N TYR A 159 8.16 -0.47 16.81
CA TYR A 159 8.27 0.70 17.67
C TYR A 159 7.74 0.44 19.09
N GLU A 160 8.27 1.18 20.04
CA GLU A 160 7.81 1.17 21.42
C GLU A 160 6.57 2.08 21.54
N SER A 161 5.38 1.46 21.56
CA SER A 161 4.14 2.21 21.74
C SER A 161 4.08 2.85 23.14
N ILE A 162 3.69 4.13 23.18
CA ILE A 162 3.46 4.87 24.43
C ILE A 162 2.08 4.61 25.02
N LEU A 163 1.19 3.96 24.27
CA LEU A 163 -0.16 3.63 24.72
C LEU A 163 -0.18 2.40 25.63
N PRO A 164 -1.08 2.33 26.63
CA PRO A 164 -1.28 1.16 27.46
C PRO A 164 -1.60 -0.10 26.66
N SER A 165 -1.12 -1.25 27.11
CA SER A 165 -1.30 -2.53 26.39
C SER A 165 -2.77 -2.90 26.16
N SER A 166 -3.67 -2.48 27.05
CA SER A 166 -5.13 -2.69 26.94
C SER A 166 -5.79 -1.90 25.81
N MET A 167 -5.11 -0.89 25.26
CA MET A 167 -5.59 -0.06 24.15
C MET A 167 -4.96 -0.46 22.79
N ARG A 168 -4.15 -1.51 22.75
CA ARG A 168 -3.42 -1.92 21.55
C ARG A 168 -4.21 -2.99 20.79
N LEU A 169 -5.02 -2.55 19.84
CA LEU A 169 -5.72 -3.43 18.89
C LEU A 169 -4.88 -3.70 17.62
N ILE A 170 -3.85 -2.88 17.38
CA ILE A 170 -3.00 -2.91 16.19
C ILE A 170 -1.56 -3.16 16.63
N ASP A 171 -0.83 -3.97 15.89
CA ASP A 171 0.59 -4.24 16.15
C ASP A 171 1.42 -2.95 16.10
N ALA A 172 2.28 -2.75 17.12
CA ALA A 172 3.20 -1.61 17.20
C ALA A 172 4.39 -1.79 16.24
N ARG A 173 4.09 -1.88 14.96
CA ARG A 173 5.09 -1.98 13.88
C ARG A 173 4.57 -1.39 12.58
N VAL A 174 5.47 -0.84 11.79
CA VAL A 174 5.21 -0.43 10.41
C VAL A 174 5.78 -1.50 9.49
N LYS A 175 4.94 -2.07 8.62
CA LYS A 175 5.32 -3.02 7.59
C LYS A 175 5.59 -2.27 6.30
N ILE A 176 6.77 -2.45 5.71
CA ILE A 176 7.16 -1.85 4.44
C ILE A 176 7.28 -2.97 3.40
N GLU A 177 6.41 -2.97 2.41
CA GLU A 177 6.42 -3.90 1.28
C GLU A 177 7.08 -3.23 0.07
N ILE A 178 8.25 -3.67 -0.34
CA ILE A 178 9.02 -3.07 -1.44
C ILE A 178 9.07 -4.03 -2.61
N SER A 179 8.45 -3.63 -3.73
CA SER A 179 8.41 -4.41 -4.98
C SER A 179 9.28 -3.78 -6.06
N CYS A 180 10.09 -4.59 -6.72
CA CYS A 180 10.83 -4.21 -7.93
C CYS A 180 10.07 -4.48 -9.22
N LEU A 181 8.89 -5.09 -9.14
CA LEU A 181 8.10 -5.50 -10.30
C LEU A 181 7.06 -4.48 -10.74
N SER A 182 6.75 -3.48 -9.93
CA SER A 182 5.72 -2.49 -10.25
C SER A 182 6.13 -1.56 -11.42
N MET A 183 5.14 -0.96 -12.06
CA MET A 183 5.36 0.10 -13.04
C MET A 183 5.94 1.36 -12.39
N SER A 184 6.68 2.17 -13.16
CA SER A 184 7.24 3.43 -12.70
C SER A 184 6.29 4.62 -12.87
N GLU A 185 5.30 4.52 -13.77
CA GLU A 185 4.39 5.62 -14.13
C GLU A 185 2.94 5.14 -14.26
N PRO A 186 1.95 6.03 -14.18
CA PRO A 186 2.04 7.46 -13.81
C PRO A 186 2.13 7.68 -12.29
N TYR A 187 2.77 8.78 -11.90
CA TYR A 187 2.88 9.26 -10.51
C TYR A 187 2.81 10.79 -10.45
N GLU A 188 2.56 11.32 -9.26
CA GLU A 188 2.63 12.75 -8.95
C GLU A 188 3.35 12.96 -7.60
N GLN A 189 3.77 14.20 -7.32
CA GLN A 189 4.29 14.57 -6.00
C GLN A 189 3.12 14.86 -5.08
N CYS A 190 3.07 14.19 -3.93
CA CYS A 190 2.10 14.45 -2.88
C CYS A 190 2.81 14.93 -1.61
N GLU A 191 2.26 15.94 -0.97
CA GLU A 191 2.65 16.31 0.39
C GLU A 191 1.97 15.36 1.37
N ILE A 192 2.77 14.82 2.29
CA ILE A 192 2.31 13.88 3.30
C ILE A 192 2.59 14.46 4.67
N HIS A 193 1.61 14.37 5.57
CA HIS A 193 1.75 14.77 6.97
C HIS A 193 1.22 13.67 7.89
N SER A 194 1.56 13.77 9.18
CA SER A 194 0.91 12.96 10.20
C SER A 194 -0.42 13.60 10.63
N LEU A 195 -1.35 12.80 11.14
CA LEU A 195 -2.58 13.32 11.74
C LEU A 195 -2.28 14.23 12.97
N ILE A 196 -1.16 13.98 13.65
CA ILE A 196 -0.68 14.85 14.73
C ILE A 196 -0.29 16.23 14.16
N PHE A 197 0.48 16.27 13.06
CA PHE A 197 0.84 17.52 12.40
C PHE A 197 -0.40 18.32 11.94
N ASP A 198 -1.39 17.63 11.37
CA ASP A 198 -2.60 18.31 10.88
C ASP A 198 -3.35 19.05 11.99
N LYS A 199 -3.31 18.53 13.23
CA LYS A 199 -3.95 19.13 14.39
C LYS A 199 -3.03 20.07 15.18
N PHE A 200 -1.75 19.72 15.28
CA PHE A 200 -0.74 20.38 16.10
C PHE A 200 0.52 20.69 15.27
N PRO A 201 0.44 21.56 14.26
CA PRO A 201 1.54 21.80 13.33
C PRO A 201 2.78 22.43 13.98
N GLU A 202 2.62 23.16 15.09
CA GLU A 202 3.75 23.73 15.83
C GLU A 202 4.49 22.69 16.69
N GLU A 203 3.81 21.58 17.03
CA GLU A 203 4.35 20.53 17.89
C GLU A 203 5.00 19.37 17.11
N ASP A 204 4.80 19.34 15.80
CA ASP A 204 5.33 18.29 14.90
C ASP A 204 5.75 18.87 13.53
N ASP A 205 6.31 20.05 13.52
CA ASP A 205 6.63 20.91 12.36
C ASP A 205 7.56 20.24 11.32
N GLU A 206 8.30 19.21 11.71
CA GLU A 206 9.19 18.46 10.82
C GLU A 206 8.53 17.24 10.13
N MET A 207 7.25 16.92 10.43
CA MET A 207 6.58 15.70 9.92
C MET A 207 5.83 15.94 8.62
N THR A 208 6.48 16.60 7.68
CA THR A 208 6.00 16.73 6.29
C THR A 208 7.01 16.11 5.32
N ALA A 209 6.53 15.53 4.23
CA ALA A 209 7.38 14.99 3.18
C ALA A 209 6.72 15.14 1.80
N SER A 210 7.49 15.58 0.80
CA SER A 210 7.05 15.57 -0.60
C SER A 210 7.48 14.27 -1.25
N ILE A 211 6.52 13.41 -1.59
CA ILE A 211 6.77 12.02 -1.98
C ILE A 211 6.15 11.72 -3.34
N LYS A 212 6.90 11.05 -4.22
CA LYS A 212 6.38 10.51 -5.48
C LYS A 212 5.34 9.44 -5.17
N THR A 213 4.11 9.69 -5.57
CA THR A 213 2.96 8.83 -5.25
C THR A 213 2.26 8.39 -6.52
N VAL A 214 1.97 7.11 -6.65
CA VAL A 214 1.21 6.55 -7.78
C VAL A 214 -0.14 7.23 -7.89
N THR A 215 -0.55 7.59 -9.12
CA THR A 215 -1.84 8.25 -9.33
C THR A 215 -3.02 7.34 -8.94
N PRO A 216 -4.10 7.90 -8.36
CA PRO A 216 -5.29 7.12 -8.01
C PRO A 216 -5.93 6.42 -9.20
N SER A 217 -5.86 6.99 -10.39
CA SER A 217 -6.36 6.36 -11.63
C SER A 217 -5.67 5.04 -11.92
N ARG A 218 -4.35 4.97 -11.73
CA ARG A 218 -3.60 3.71 -11.88
C ARG A 218 -3.95 2.72 -10.77
N THR A 219 -3.96 3.17 -9.52
CA THR A 219 -4.31 2.31 -8.37
C THR A 219 -5.72 1.72 -8.50
N PHE A 220 -6.68 2.50 -9.03
CA PHE A 220 -8.03 2.06 -9.30
C PHE A 220 -8.06 0.87 -10.28
N LEU A 221 -7.38 0.99 -11.42
CA LEU A 221 -7.30 -0.10 -12.40
C LEU A 221 -6.57 -1.33 -11.84
N GLU A 222 -5.45 -1.11 -11.13
CA GLU A 222 -4.68 -2.20 -10.53
C GLU A 222 -5.49 -2.98 -9.48
N LYS A 223 -6.38 -2.33 -8.71
CA LYS A 223 -7.25 -3.02 -7.73
C LYS A 223 -8.30 -3.89 -8.38
N ALA A 224 -8.92 -3.44 -9.47
CA ALA A 224 -9.87 -4.24 -10.22
C ALA A 224 -9.20 -5.48 -10.85
N LEU A 225 -8.02 -5.30 -11.46
CA LEU A 225 -7.23 -6.38 -12.03
C LEU A 225 -6.75 -7.36 -10.95
N LEU A 226 -6.32 -6.89 -9.78
CA LEU A 226 -5.92 -7.74 -8.66
C LEU A 226 -7.08 -8.63 -8.22
N LEU A 227 -8.29 -8.09 -8.10
CA LEU A 227 -9.48 -8.89 -7.77
C LEU A 227 -9.79 -9.90 -8.88
N CYS A 228 -9.77 -9.48 -10.15
CA CYS A 228 -9.99 -10.37 -11.30
C CYS A 228 -8.99 -11.54 -11.30
N GLU A 229 -7.71 -11.29 -11.06
CA GLU A 229 -6.67 -12.32 -10.97
C GLU A 229 -6.86 -13.22 -9.74
N GLU A 230 -7.15 -12.66 -8.56
CA GLU A 230 -7.38 -13.45 -7.34
C GLU A 230 -8.56 -14.41 -7.49
N LEU A 231 -9.65 -13.94 -8.12
CA LEU A 231 -10.86 -14.74 -8.33
C LEU A 231 -10.70 -15.86 -9.38
N GLN A 232 -9.58 -15.89 -10.13
CA GLN A 232 -9.23 -17.01 -11.02
C GLN A 232 -8.63 -18.21 -10.29
N LYS A 233 -8.27 -18.08 -9.02
CA LYS A 233 -7.81 -19.22 -8.22
C LYS A 233 -8.92 -20.24 -7.99
N GLU A 234 -8.54 -21.51 -7.85
CA GLU A 234 -9.47 -22.56 -7.43
C GLU A 234 -10.12 -22.23 -6.07
N GLU A 235 -9.29 -21.75 -5.12
CA GLU A 235 -9.70 -21.24 -3.81
C GLU A 235 -9.28 -19.77 -3.66
N PRO A 236 -10.13 -18.81 -4.09
CA PRO A 236 -9.86 -17.40 -3.93
C PRO A 236 -9.86 -16.99 -2.45
N ARG A 237 -8.93 -16.15 -2.07
CA ARG A 237 -8.92 -15.56 -0.73
C ARG A 237 -10.11 -14.62 -0.57
N SER A 238 -10.68 -14.59 0.62
CA SER A 238 -11.69 -13.59 1.03
C SER A 238 -11.15 -12.64 2.09
N LEU A 239 -10.33 -13.17 3.02
CA LEU A 239 -9.79 -12.40 4.14
C LEU A 239 -9.00 -11.18 3.64
N ARG A 240 -9.35 -9.99 4.12
CA ARG A 240 -8.80 -8.69 3.75
C ARG A 240 -8.94 -8.33 2.26
N MET A 241 -9.81 -9.03 1.51
CA MET A 241 -10.00 -8.75 0.07
C MET A 241 -11.14 -7.74 -0.17
N SER A 242 -12.13 -7.66 0.72
CA SER A 242 -13.22 -6.68 0.63
C SER A 242 -12.75 -5.22 0.68
N ARG A 243 -11.56 -4.96 1.24
CA ARG A 243 -10.94 -3.64 1.21
C ARG A 243 -10.71 -3.11 -0.23
N HIS A 244 -10.48 -4.00 -1.19
CA HIS A 244 -10.31 -3.60 -2.59
C HIS A 244 -11.65 -3.20 -3.23
N LEU A 245 -12.76 -3.86 -2.86
CA LEU A 245 -14.11 -3.47 -3.29
C LEU A 245 -14.47 -2.10 -2.71
N TYR A 246 -14.18 -1.87 -1.42
CA TYR A 246 -14.36 -0.57 -0.78
C TYR A 246 -13.56 0.54 -1.48
N ASP A 247 -12.27 0.29 -1.75
CA ASP A 247 -11.42 1.28 -2.41
C ASP A 247 -11.93 1.59 -3.83
N LEU A 248 -12.42 0.59 -4.57
CA LEU A 248 -13.04 0.79 -5.87
C LEU A 248 -14.31 1.63 -5.76
N ASP A 249 -15.17 1.37 -4.75
CA ASP A 249 -16.37 2.15 -4.47
C ASP A 249 -16.05 3.63 -4.20
N ARG A 250 -15.02 3.89 -3.41
CA ARG A 250 -14.59 5.25 -3.07
C ARG A 250 -14.02 6.00 -4.27
N LEU A 251 -13.32 5.30 -5.16
CA LEU A 251 -12.63 5.90 -6.30
C LEU A 251 -13.52 6.09 -7.53
N MET A 252 -14.55 5.23 -7.75
CA MET A 252 -15.33 5.22 -9.00
C MET A 252 -16.04 6.53 -9.31
N ASP A 253 -16.45 7.28 -8.29
CA ASP A 253 -17.18 8.56 -8.46
C ASP A 253 -16.22 9.77 -8.49
N THR A 254 -14.92 9.56 -8.28
CA THR A 254 -13.92 10.62 -8.34
C THR A 254 -13.51 10.92 -9.78
N GLU A 255 -12.92 12.10 -10.00
CA GLU A 255 -12.31 12.44 -11.29
C GLU A 255 -11.26 11.41 -11.73
N PHE A 256 -10.54 10.81 -10.77
CA PHE A 256 -9.50 9.81 -11.04
C PHE A 256 -10.08 8.50 -11.56
N GLY A 257 -11.18 8.02 -10.96
CA GLY A 257 -11.91 6.85 -11.46
C GLY A 257 -12.45 7.07 -12.86
N GLN A 258 -13.06 8.24 -13.09
CA GLN A 258 -13.60 8.60 -14.42
C GLN A 258 -12.48 8.76 -15.46
N LYS A 259 -11.34 9.36 -15.12
CA LYS A 259 -10.17 9.42 -15.98
C LYS A 259 -9.62 8.04 -16.30
N ALA A 260 -9.60 7.13 -15.32
CA ALA A 260 -9.13 5.75 -15.50
C ALA A 260 -10.00 4.97 -16.49
N LEU A 261 -11.33 5.04 -16.35
CA LEU A 261 -12.29 4.38 -17.24
C LEU A 261 -12.20 4.89 -18.70
N ASN A 262 -11.76 6.12 -18.90
CA ASN A 262 -11.56 6.72 -20.22
C ASN A 262 -10.14 6.58 -20.76
N ASN A 263 -9.23 5.88 -20.05
CA ASN A 263 -7.82 5.74 -20.43
C ASN A 263 -7.47 4.30 -20.81
N GLY A 264 -7.97 3.83 -21.96
CA GLY A 264 -7.68 2.48 -22.46
C GLY A 264 -6.20 2.23 -22.74
N LYS A 265 -5.40 3.29 -23.02
CA LYS A 265 -3.95 3.16 -23.16
C LYS A 265 -3.28 2.79 -21.84
N LEU A 266 -3.63 3.46 -20.74
CA LEU A 266 -3.13 3.11 -19.41
C LEU A 266 -3.58 1.70 -19.01
N TYR A 267 -4.86 1.38 -19.24
CA TYR A 267 -5.40 0.06 -18.97
C TYR A 267 -4.59 -1.05 -19.63
N LYS A 268 -4.40 -0.95 -20.95
CA LYS A 268 -3.60 -1.90 -21.74
C LYS A 268 -2.17 -2.03 -21.20
N ALA A 269 -1.52 -0.89 -20.93
CA ALA A 269 -0.17 -0.88 -20.39
C ALA A 269 -0.06 -1.62 -19.04
N ILE A 270 -1.07 -1.49 -18.15
CA ILE A 270 -1.10 -2.21 -16.88
C ILE A 270 -1.28 -3.71 -17.11
N VAL A 271 -2.22 -4.15 -17.96
CA VAL A 271 -2.45 -5.57 -18.27
C VAL A 271 -1.19 -6.22 -18.85
N GLU A 272 -0.56 -5.57 -19.85
CA GLU A 272 0.66 -6.07 -20.47
C GLU A 272 1.82 -6.15 -19.49
N HIS A 273 1.94 -5.12 -18.60
CA HIS A 273 2.93 -5.12 -17.53
C HIS A 273 2.72 -6.27 -16.54
N ARG A 274 1.49 -6.49 -16.08
CA ARG A 274 1.14 -7.58 -15.15
C ARG A 274 1.46 -8.95 -15.78
N ARG A 275 1.03 -9.18 -17.02
CA ARG A 275 1.35 -10.39 -17.80
C ARG A 275 2.87 -10.62 -17.88
N ARG A 276 3.64 -9.56 -18.06
CA ARG A 276 5.09 -9.64 -18.26
C ARG A 276 5.87 -9.85 -16.99
N PHE A 277 5.56 -9.11 -15.93
CA PHE A 277 6.37 -9.04 -14.71
C PHE A 277 5.84 -9.86 -13.54
N TYR A 278 4.53 -9.88 -13.31
CA TYR A 278 3.94 -10.76 -12.29
C TYR A 278 3.87 -12.21 -12.78
N HIS A 279 3.45 -12.43 -13.99
CA HIS A 279 3.45 -13.72 -14.69
C HIS A 279 2.98 -14.89 -13.81
N LEU A 280 1.83 -14.70 -13.14
CA LEU A 280 1.27 -15.69 -12.21
C LEU A 280 0.74 -16.89 -13.00
N GLY A 281 1.20 -18.11 -12.66
CA GLY A 281 0.94 -19.30 -13.44
C GLY A 281 -0.53 -19.78 -13.45
N TYR A 282 -1.35 -19.30 -12.51
CA TYR A 282 -2.78 -19.57 -12.44
C TYR A 282 -3.66 -18.53 -13.14
N VAL A 283 -3.09 -17.43 -13.61
CA VAL A 283 -3.82 -16.32 -14.22
C VAL A 283 -3.88 -16.46 -15.75
N ASP A 284 -5.08 -16.47 -16.28
CA ASP A 284 -5.36 -16.21 -17.70
C ASP A 284 -5.49 -14.70 -17.89
N TYR A 285 -4.39 -14.05 -18.29
CA TYR A 285 -4.33 -12.61 -18.52
C TYR A 285 -5.23 -12.10 -19.66
N ASP A 286 -5.81 -12.99 -20.48
CA ASP A 286 -6.82 -12.60 -21.46
C ASP A 286 -8.17 -12.25 -20.80
N LYS A 287 -8.37 -12.68 -19.57
CA LYS A 287 -9.52 -12.30 -18.75
C LYS A 287 -9.40 -10.92 -18.13
N ASP A 288 -8.20 -10.35 -18.10
CA ASP A 288 -7.96 -8.99 -17.60
C ASP A 288 -8.36 -7.92 -18.61
N TYR A 289 -8.64 -8.28 -19.87
CA TYR A 289 -9.09 -7.32 -20.87
C TYR A 289 -10.57 -6.96 -20.69
N PRO A 290 -11.00 -5.72 -21.03
CA PRO A 290 -12.34 -5.18 -20.76
C PRO A 290 -13.49 -6.10 -21.14
N ALA A 291 -13.40 -6.78 -22.28
CA ALA A 291 -14.47 -7.68 -22.74
C ALA A 291 -14.70 -8.89 -21.82
N LYS A 292 -13.74 -9.25 -20.98
CA LYS A 292 -13.77 -10.48 -20.17
C LYS A 292 -13.55 -10.24 -18.68
N ILE A 293 -13.15 -9.02 -18.28
CA ILE A 293 -12.85 -8.73 -16.89
C ILE A 293 -14.05 -9.06 -16.00
N ASP A 294 -13.76 -9.69 -14.87
CA ASP A 294 -14.72 -9.95 -13.81
C ASP A 294 -14.04 -9.90 -12.44
N PHE A 295 -14.40 -8.92 -11.64
CA PHE A 295 -13.90 -8.74 -10.28
C PHE A 295 -15.01 -8.89 -9.23
N ILE A 296 -16.18 -9.44 -9.63
CA ILE A 296 -17.28 -9.73 -8.72
C ILE A 296 -17.01 -11.09 -8.04
N PRO A 297 -17.02 -11.17 -6.70
CA PRO A 297 -16.84 -12.43 -6.00
C PRO A 297 -17.92 -13.44 -6.44
N PRO A 298 -17.54 -14.65 -6.89
CA PRO A 298 -18.50 -15.68 -7.27
C PRO A 298 -19.26 -16.22 -6.04
N ASN A 299 -20.44 -16.79 -6.25
CA ASN A 299 -21.34 -17.28 -5.18
C ASN A 299 -20.63 -18.14 -4.14
N LYS A 300 -19.63 -18.98 -4.54
CA LYS A 300 -18.87 -19.84 -3.64
C LYS A 300 -18.12 -19.11 -2.54
N VAL A 301 -17.71 -17.84 -2.77
CA VAL A 301 -16.96 -17.02 -1.81
C VAL A 301 -17.69 -15.75 -1.40
N MET A 302 -18.85 -15.44 -1.99
CA MET A 302 -19.60 -14.21 -1.74
C MET A 302 -19.89 -13.98 -0.25
N ASN A 303 -20.33 -15.03 0.46
CA ASN A 303 -20.59 -14.93 1.90
C ASN A 303 -19.32 -14.65 2.72
N ALA A 304 -18.19 -15.21 2.33
CA ALA A 304 -16.91 -14.97 2.99
C ALA A 304 -16.42 -13.51 2.75
N TYR A 305 -16.65 -12.95 1.57
CA TYR A 305 -16.41 -11.51 1.31
C TYR A 305 -17.35 -10.60 2.11
N ARG A 306 -18.63 -11.00 2.27
CA ARG A 306 -19.57 -10.28 3.13
C ARG A 306 -19.06 -10.22 4.57
N LEU A 307 -18.71 -11.37 5.13
CA LEU A 307 -18.19 -11.46 6.51
C LEU A 307 -16.89 -10.64 6.66
N ASP A 308 -15.97 -10.72 5.69
CA ASP A 308 -14.75 -9.90 5.70
C ASP A 308 -15.07 -8.40 5.68
N TYR A 309 -16.06 -7.99 4.87
CA TYR A 309 -16.48 -6.59 4.79
C TYR A 309 -17.14 -6.12 6.10
N GLU A 310 -18.12 -6.84 6.60
CA GLU A 310 -18.88 -6.44 7.78
C GLU A 310 -18.01 -6.46 9.04
N SER A 311 -17.27 -7.55 9.30
CA SER A 311 -16.52 -7.72 10.54
C SER A 311 -15.15 -7.03 10.56
N ASN A 312 -14.45 -6.94 9.41
CA ASN A 312 -13.13 -6.34 9.38
C ASN A 312 -13.17 -4.89 8.90
N MET A 313 -13.95 -4.60 7.85
CA MET A 313 -13.96 -3.26 7.28
C MET A 313 -14.88 -2.32 8.03
N VAL A 314 -16.17 -2.68 8.20
CA VAL A 314 -17.16 -1.80 8.84
C VAL A 314 -16.91 -1.65 10.32
N ASP A 315 -16.68 -2.77 11.02
CA ASP A 315 -16.49 -2.77 12.47
C ASP A 315 -15.06 -2.38 12.90
N GLY A 316 -14.07 -2.40 11.99
CA GLY A 316 -12.67 -2.22 12.37
C GLY A 316 -11.87 -1.16 11.62
N TYR A 317 -12.04 -1.02 10.32
CA TYR A 317 -11.14 -0.22 9.51
C TYR A 317 -11.74 1.06 8.91
N ILE A 318 -13.06 1.11 8.65
CA ILE A 318 -13.70 2.26 8.00
C ILE A 318 -14.00 3.34 9.05
N TYR A 319 -13.67 4.59 8.71
CA TYR A 319 -14.02 5.76 9.51
C TYR A 319 -15.30 6.40 8.98
N GLY A 320 -16.28 6.62 9.87
CA GLY A 320 -17.54 7.23 9.51
C GLY A 320 -18.53 6.27 8.85
N GLU A 321 -19.33 6.77 7.89
CA GLU A 321 -20.41 5.99 7.28
C GLU A 321 -19.90 4.97 6.28
N ALA A 322 -20.34 3.72 6.44
CA ALA A 322 -20.10 2.62 5.50
C ALA A 322 -21.42 2.23 4.81
N LYS A 323 -21.36 1.90 3.53
CA LYS A 323 -22.49 1.29 2.81
C LYS A 323 -22.70 -0.14 3.30
N SER A 324 -23.94 -0.65 3.21
CA SER A 324 -24.18 -2.08 3.37
C SER A 324 -23.44 -2.88 2.29
N PHE A 325 -23.11 -4.15 2.58
CA PHE A 325 -22.46 -5.00 1.58
C PHE A 325 -23.30 -5.15 0.29
N ASP A 326 -24.61 -5.21 0.40
CA ASP A 326 -25.51 -5.33 -0.77
C ASP A 326 -25.49 -4.06 -1.64
N GLU A 327 -25.42 -2.88 -1.04
CA GLU A 327 -25.25 -1.62 -1.78
C GLU A 327 -23.88 -1.55 -2.44
N LEU A 328 -22.82 -1.95 -1.73
CA LEU A 328 -21.49 -2.04 -2.29
C LEU A 328 -21.46 -2.95 -3.52
N MET A 329 -22.05 -4.14 -3.43
CA MET A 329 -22.06 -5.09 -4.55
C MET A 329 -22.85 -4.58 -5.76
N LYS A 330 -23.99 -3.92 -5.57
CA LYS A 330 -24.73 -3.27 -6.67
C LYS A 330 -23.88 -2.21 -7.39
N ARG A 331 -23.08 -1.46 -6.63
CA ARG A 331 -22.17 -0.48 -7.23
C ARG A 331 -21.01 -1.14 -7.97
N MET A 332 -20.49 -2.25 -7.45
CA MET A 332 -19.46 -3.03 -8.13
C MET A 332 -19.95 -3.66 -9.42
N GLU A 333 -21.20 -4.14 -9.47
CA GLU A 333 -21.83 -4.64 -10.70
C GLU A 333 -21.96 -3.52 -11.77
N LYS A 334 -22.35 -2.32 -11.35
CA LYS A 334 -22.36 -1.15 -12.25
C LYS A 334 -20.95 -0.82 -12.74
N LEU A 335 -19.99 -0.74 -11.84
CA LEU A 335 -18.60 -0.46 -12.17
C LEU A 335 -18.03 -1.49 -13.15
N LEU A 336 -18.36 -2.77 -12.98
CA LEU A 336 -17.96 -3.83 -13.90
C LEU A 336 -18.45 -3.56 -15.33
N GLN A 337 -19.68 -3.05 -15.49
CA GLN A 337 -20.19 -2.67 -16.82
C GLN A 337 -19.38 -1.52 -17.41
N ASP A 338 -19.02 -0.52 -16.59
CA ASP A 338 -18.18 0.60 -17.02
C ASP A 338 -16.79 0.13 -17.46
N PHE A 339 -16.17 -0.81 -16.72
CA PHE A 339 -14.89 -1.44 -17.10
C PHE A 339 -14.98 -2.16 -18.44
N ARG A 340 -16.08 -2.87 -18.70
CA ARG A 340 -16.31 -3.60 -19.96
C ARG A 340 -16.50 -2.70 -21.18
N GLN A 341 -16.73 -1.42 -20.96
CA GLN A 341 -16.85 -0.42 -22.03
C GLN A 341 -15.53 0.30 -22.35
N ILE A 342 -14.45 0.06 -21.58
CA ILE A 342 -13.15 0.68 -21.85
C ILE A 342 -12.64 0.26 -23.23
N VAL A 343 -12.40 1.27 -24.09
CA VAL A 343 -11.87 1.05 -25.43
C VAL A 343 -10.35 1.01 -25.38
N ILE A 344 -9.78 -0.13 -25.73
CA ILE A 344 -8.33 -0.32 -25.83
C ILE A 344 -7.91 -0.02 -27.29
N SER A 345 -7.11 1.01 -27.47
CA SER A 345 -6.51 1.36 -28.75
C SER A 345 -5.13 0.71 -28.93
#